data_1ae08c8f67f5fbcb05478438459f7f0f
#
_entry.id   1ae08c8f67f5fbcb05478438459f7f0f
#
_cell.length_a   1.000
_cell.length_b   1.000
_cell.length_c   1.000
_cell.angle_alpha   90.00
_cell.angle_beta   90.00
_cell.angle_gamma   90.00
#
_symmetry.space_group_name_H-M   'P 1'
#
loop_
_entity.id
_entity.type
_entity.pdbx_description
1 polymer ?
#
loop_
_entity_poly.entity_id
_entity_poly.type
_entity_poly.pdbx_seq_one_letter_code
_entity_poly.pdbx_strand_id
1 'polypeptide(L)'
;VRDDDTARALVVLLERAKLVVEPAGAVGVAAIMTGAITGTGKTVVILSGGNIDPMMMERVISHGLAASERYLRLRIPQIISDCNANVLEVLHTRRNAGLQITEVELELHIETRGPEHTEVVLDHLRSEGFEPRLDF
;
A
#
# COMPACT_ATOMS: atom_id res chain seq x y z
N VAL A 1 19.09 -12.94 -1.45
CA VAL A 1 17.85 -12.41 -0.91
C VAL A 1 17.89 -10.90 -1.01
N ARG A 2 16.86 -10.27 -1.54
CA ARG A 2 16.72 -8.81 -1.65
C ARG A 2 15.90 -8.26 -0.49
N ASP A 3 15.91 -6.96 -0.35
CA ASP A 3 15.13 -6.27 0.71
C ASP A 3 13.62 -6.53 0.58
N ASP A 4 13.09 -6.56 -0.66
CA ASP A 4 11.71 -6.93 -0.94
C ASP A 4 11.33 -8.31 -0.39
N ASP A 5 12.22 -9.29 -0.57
CA ASP A 5 12.01 -10.67 -0.11
C ASP A 5 12.02 -10.74 1.42
N THR A 6 12.93 -9.97 2.03
CA THR A 6 13.03 -9.86 3.49
C THR A 6 11.78 -9.19 4.08
N ALA A 7 11.30 -8.11 3.45
CA ALA A 7 10.08 -7.45 3.88
C ALA A 7 8.83 -8.36 3.76
N ARG A 8 8.72 -9.13 2.68
CA ARG A 8 7.67 -10.17 2.56
C ARG A 8 7.75 -11.22 3.67
N ALA A 9 8.96 -11.68 3.97
CA ALA A 9 9.16 -12.67 5.04
C ALA A 9 8.74 -12.13 6.41
N LEU A 10 9.03 -10.86 6.69
CA LEU A 10 8.60 -10.18 7.92
C LEU A 10 7.08 -10.11 8.01
N VAL A 11 6.40 -9.75 6.94
CA VAL A 11 4.92 -9.73 6.90
C VAL A 11 4.37 -11.13 7.16
N VAL A 12 4.93 -12.18 6.55
CA VAL A 12 4.51 -13.56 6.78
C VAL A 12 4.73 -13.99 8.23
N LEU A 13 5.88 -13.66 8.82
CA LEU A 13 6.17 -13.96 10.24
C LEU A 13 5.19 -13.26 11.17
N LEU A 14 4.89 -12.00 10.92
CA LEU A 14 3.94 -11.23 11.71
C LEU A 14 2.51 -11.80 11.57
N GLU A 15 2.06 -12.07 10.35
CA GLU A 15 0.68 -12.50 10.08
C GLU A 15 0.41 -13.96 10.45
N ARG A 16 1.36 -14.85 10.16
CA ARG A 16 1.17 -16.30 10.30
C ARG A 16 1.70 -16.85 11.60
N ALA A 17 2.90 -16.42 12.01
CA ALA A 17 3.56 -16.91 13.22
C ALA A 17 3.34 -16.01 14.44
N LYS A 18 2.83 -14.78 14.26
CA LYS A 18 2.67 -13.76 15.32
C LYS A 18 4.00 -13.39 15.98
N LEU A 19 5.07 -13.42 15.19
CA LEU A 19 6.43 -13.11 15.63
C LEU A 19 6.86 -11.76 15.08
N VAL A 20 7.42 -10.95 15.97
CA VAL A 20 8.10 -9.70 15.63
C VAL A 20 9.59 -9.98 15.55
N VAL A 21 10.16 -9.76 14.37
CA VAL A 21 11.57 -10.03 14.07
C VAL A 21 12.15 -8.82 13.34
N GLU A 22 13.40 -8.49 13.57
CA GLU A 22 14.09 -7.48 12.77
C GLU A 22 14.45 -8.00 11.37
N PRO A 23 14.71 -7.12 10.36
CA PRO A 23 15.00 -7.55 9.00
C PRO A 23 16.14 -8.57 8.90
N ALA A 24 17.23 -8.38 9.64
CA ALA A 24 18.35 -9.30 9.64
C ALA A 24 17.96 -10.72 10.11
N GLY A 25 17.06 -10.82 11.09
CA GLY A 25 16.56 -12.10 11.60
C GLY A 25 15.62 -12.83 10.65
N ALA A 26 14.99 -12.14 9.70
CA ALA A 26 14.05 -12.70 8.75
C ALA A 26 14.70 -13.22 7.44
N VAL A 27 15.98 -12.91 7.21
CA VAL A 27 16.70 -13.27 5.97
C VAL A 27 16.66 -14.77 5.67
N GLY A 28 16.78 -15.63 6.68
CA GLY A 28 16.69 -17.07 6.51
C GLY A 28 15.33 -17.56 6.01
N VAL A 29 14.25 -16.96 6.51
CA VAL A 29 12.88 -17.24 6.03
C VAL A 29 12.72 -16.74 4.61
N ALA A 30 13.20 -15.54 4.30
CA ALA A 30 13.18 -14.99 2.95
C ALA A 30 13.94 -15.88 1.96
N ALA A 31 15.08 -16.43 2.35
CA ALA A 31 15.87 -17.33 1.52
C ALA A 31 15.12 -18.65 1.20
N ILE A 32 14.33 -19.17 2.14
CA ILE A 32 13.46 -20.33 1.89
C ILE A 32 12.29 -19.93 0.98
N MET A 33 11.64 -18.81 1.25
CA MET A 33 10.48 -18.36 0.48
C MET A 33 10.81 -18.09 -0.99
N THR A 34 12.03 -17.63 -1.27
CA THR A 34 12.51 -17.36 -2.64
C THR A 34 13.11 -18.61 -3.32
N GLY A 35 13.22 -19.72 -2.63
CA GLY A 35 13.90 -20.90 -3.15
C GLY A 35 15.43 -20.77 -3.24
N ALA A 36 16.02 -19.74 -2.63
CA ALA A 36 17.49 -19.59 -2.56
C ALA A 36 18.13 -20.69 -1.70
N ILE A 37 17.37 -21.24 -0.78
CA ILE A 37 17.73 -22.46 -0.04
C ILE A 37 16.73 -23.55 -0.41
N THR A 38 17.23 -24.61 -1.02
CA THR A 38 16.45 -25.81 -1.34
C THR A 38 16.97 -27.00 -0.53
N GLY A 39 16.08 -27.64 0.20
CA GLY A 39 16.43 -28.81 1.02
C GLY A 39 15.36 -29.90 0.91
N THR A 40 15.76 -31.13 1.03
CA THR A 40 14.87 -32.33 0.98
C THR A 40 14.43 -32.82 2.36
N GLY A 41 14.72 -32.07 3.41
CA GLY A 41 14.46 -32.49 4.80
C GLY A 41 13.81 -31.40 5.64
N LYS A 42 13.79 -31.59 6.94
CA LYS A 42 13.35 -30.56 7.92
C LYS A 42 14.38 -29.44 7.96
N THR A 43 13.93 -28.23 7.71
CA THR A 43 14.75 -27.02 7.78
C THR A 43 14.39 -26.24 9.04
N VAL A 44 15.39 -25.83 9.80
CA VAL A 44 15.24 -24.96 10.97
C VAL A 44 15.87 -23.62 10.67
N VAL A 45 15.11 -22.56 10.87
CA VAL A 45 15.59 -21.18 10.74
C VAL A 45 15.67 -20.54 12.12
N ILE A 46 16.83 -19.99 12.43
CA ILE A 46 17.00 -19.19 13.65
C ILE A 46 16.49 -17.78 13.36
N LEU A 47 15.45 -17.38 14.06
CA LEU A 47 14.96 -16.00 14.04
C LEU A 47 15.69 -15.24 15.14
N SER A 48 16.69 -14.46 14.76
CA SER A 48 17.50 -13.67 15.70
C SER A 48 17.09 -12.21 15.63
N GLY A 49 16.99 -11.57 16.80
CA GLY A 49 16.71 -10.14 16.90
C GLY A 49 15.22 -9.77 16.72
N GLY A 50 14.69 -9.09 17.71
CA GLY A 50 13.35 -8.51 17.71
C GLY A 50 13.37 -7.03 18.07
N ASN A 51 14.57 -6.43 18.13
CA ASN A 51 14.73 -5.02 18.49
C ASN A 51 14.57 -4.13 17.24
N ILE A 52 13.36 -4.10 16.70
CA ILE A 52 13.02 -3.22 15.58
C ILE A 52 12.30 -1.97 16.10
N ASP A 53 12.76 -0.82 15.64
CA ASP A 53 12.10 0.45 15.89
C ASP A 53 10.69 0.47 15.27
N PRO A 54 9.64 0.98 15.98
CA PRO A 54 8.28 1.02 15.49
C PRO A 54 8.10 1.74 14.15
N MET A 55 8.85 2.80 13.89
CA MET A 55 8.81 3.50 12.60
C MET A 55 9.46 2.68 11.48
N MET A 56 10.51 1.93 11.80
CA MET A 56 11.09 0.97 10.86
C MET A 56 10.13 -0.18 10.60
N MET A 57 9.44 -0.69 11.60
CA MET A 57 8.44 -1.74 11.45
C MET A 57 7.31 -1.30 10.51
N GLU A 58 6.78 -0.09 10.68
CA GLU A 58 5.76 0.48 9.80
C GLU A 58 6.23 0.52 8.33
N ARG A 59 7.45 1.00 8.09
CA ARG A 59 8.05 1.04 6.74
C ARG A 59 8.22 -0.35 6.14
N VAL A 60 8.69 -1.31 6.92
CA VAL A 60 8.90 -2.69 6.48
C VAL A 60 7.57 -3.37 6.15
N ILE A 61 6.54 -3.17 6.97
CA ILE A 61 5.20 -3.70 6.70
C ILE A 61 4.65 -3.11 5.40
N SER A 62 4.68 -1.79 5.24
CA SER A 62 4.21 -1.09 4.04
C SER A 62 4.97 -1.57 2.79
N HIS A 63 6.29 -1.72 2.90
CA HIS A 63 7.13 -2.22 1.81
C HIS A 63 6.83 -3.69 1.47
N GLY A 64 6.69 -4.55 2.47
CA GLY A 64 6.36 -5.97 2.28
C GLY A 64 4.97 -6.18 1.68
N LEU A 65 3.99 -5.36 2.06
CA LEU A 65 2.65 -5.36 1.45
C LEU A 65 2.70 -4.91 -0.02
N ALA A 66 3.47 -3.86 -0.33
CA ALA A 66 3.68 -3.41 -1.71
C ALA A 66 4.39 -4.47 -2.56
N ALA A 67 5.45 -5.08 -2.04
CA ALA A 67 6.19 -6.15 -2.70
C ALA A 67 5.35 -7.44 -2.90
N SER A 68 4.27 -7.60 -2.14
CA SER A 68 3.30 -8.69 -2.26
C SER A 68 2.06 -8.32 -3.08
N GLU A 69 2.07 -7.16 -3.75
CA GLU A 69 0.94 -6.60 -4.52
C GLU A 69 -0.35 -6.41 -3.67
N ARG A 70 -0.18 -6.26 -2.36
CA ARG A 70 -1.27 -6.05 -1.39
C ARG A 70 -1.44 -4.59 -0.99
N TYR A 71 -0.59 -3.72 -1.50
CA TYR A 71 -0.61 -2.28 -1.29
C TYR A 71 -0.56 -1.58 -2.64
N LEU A 72 -1.62 -0.86 -2.96
CA LEU A 72 -1.75 -0.11 -4.21
C LEU A 72 -1.54 1.38 -3.94
N ARG A 73 -0.66 2.01 -4.71
CA ARG A 73 -0.50 3.46 -4.73
C ARG A 73 -1.17 4.01 -5.99
N LEU A 74 -2.26 4.73 -5.81
CA LEU A 74 -2.97 5.40 -6.90
C LEU A 74 -2.42 6.83 -7.07
N ARG A 75 -2.26 7.26 -8.33
CA ARG A 75 -1.84 8.63 -8.69
C ARG A 75 -3.02 9.40 -9.27
N ILE A 76 -4.10 9.54 -8.50
CA ILE A 76 -5.29 10.29 -8.92
C ILE A 76 -4.97 11.74 -9.31
N PRO A 77 -4.10 12.48 -8.59
CA PRO A 77 -3.71 13.83 -8.99
C PRO A 77 -3.08 13.89 -10.40
N GLN A 78 -2.40 12.84 -10.86
CA GLN A 78 -1.85 12.78 -12.22
C GLN A 78 -2.98 12.73 -13.25
N ILE A 79 -3.99 11.90 -13.05
CA ILE A 79 -5.16 11.80 -13.94
C ILE A 79 -5.85 13.17 -14.09
N ILE A 80 -6.01 13.90 -12.99
CA ILE A 80 -6.63 15.23 -12.97
C ILE A 80 -5.75 16.24 -13.69
N SER A 81 -4.43 16.20 -13.48
CA SER A 81 -3.47 17.05 -14.14
C SER A 81 -3.43 16.83 -15.66
N ASP A 82 -3.58 15.60 -16.12
CA ASP A 82 -3.64 15.26 -17.55
C ASP A 82 -4.85 15.88 -18.25
N CYS A 83 -5.91 16.17 -17.48
CA CYS A 83 -7.05 16.96 -17.95
C CYS A 83 -6.83 18.48 -17.88
N ASN A 84 -5.64 18.96 -17.50
CA ASN A 84 -5.34 20.37 -17.23
C ASN A 84 -6.23 20.99 -16.13
N ALA A 85 -6.62 20.21 -15.15
CA ALA A 85 -7.26 20.64 -13.92
C ALA A 85 -6.24 20.70 -12.78
N ASN A 86 -6.51 21.50 -11.77
CA ASN A 86 -5.61 21.71 -10.64
C ASN A 86 -6.23 21.12 -9.37
N VAL A 87 -5.48 20.31 -8.64
CA VAL A 87 -5.90 19.80 -7.33
C VAL A 87 -5.52 20.82 -6.28
N LEU A 88 -6.51 21.40 -5.62
CA LEU A 88 -6.34 22.40 -4.58
C LEU A 88 -6.11 21.74 -3.22
N GLU A 89 -6.86 20.68 -2.92
CA GLU A 89 -6.82 20.01 -1.63
C GLU A 89 -7.15 18.52 -1.77
N VAL A 90 -6.56 17.71 -0.91
CA VAL A 90 -6.82 16.29 -0.80
C VAL A 90 -7.15 15.98 0.65
N LEU A 91 -8.39 15.60 0.92
CA LEU A 91 -8.83 15.18 2.24
C LEU A 91 -9.03 13.67 2.27
N HIS A 92 -8.54 13.04 3.31
CA HIS A 92 -8.60 11.61 3.49
C HIS A 92 -9.37 11.27 4.75
N THR A 93 -10.58 10.76 4.59
CA THR A 93 -11.46 10.43 5.71
C THR A 93 -11.56 8.91 5.90
N ARG A 94 -11.12 8.44 7.07
CA ARG A 94 -11.23 7.04 7.51
C ARG A 94 -12.34 6.81 8.54
N ARG A 95 -12.96 7.86 9.04
CA ARG A 95 -13.90 7.81 10.16
C ARG A 95 -15.17 8.58 9.85
N ASN A 96 -15.93 8.11 8.87
CA ASN A 96 -17.27 8.61 8.67
C ASN A 96 -18.28 7.57 9.19
N ALA A 97 -19.37 8.02 9.83
CA ALA A 97 -20.36 7.13 10.46
C ALA A 97 -21.06 6.17 9.49
N GLY A 98 -20.90 6.39 8.18
CA GLY A 98 -21.44 5.55 7.11
C GLY A 98 -20.43 4.62 6.43
N LEU A 99 -19.13 4.73 6.74
CA LEU A 99 -18.10 3.90 6.12
C LEU A 99 -17.89 2.60 6.90
N GLN A 100 -17.71 1.51 6.18
CA GLN A 100 -17.25 0.25 6.78
C GLN A 100 -15.77 0.38 7.19
N ILE A 101 -15.30 -0.50 8.07
CA ILE A 101 -13.91 -0.47 8.59
C ILE A 101 -12.86 -0.53 7.46
N THR A 102 -13.25 -1.12 6.32
CA THR A 102 -12.39 -1.29 5.13
C THR A 102 -12.57 -0.21 4.07
N GLU A 103 -13.56 0.68 4.25
CA GLU A 103 -13.84 1.75 3.30
C GLU A 103 -13.09 3.03 3.64
N VAL A 104 -12.68 3.72 2.60
CA VAL A 104 -11.96 4.99 2.67
C VAL A 104 -12.60 5.95 1.70
N GLU A 105 -12.92 7.13 2.17
CA GLU A 105 -13.39 8.24 1.36
C GLU A 105 -12.25 9.20 1.07
N LEU A 106 -12.07 9.51 -0.20
CA LEU A 106 -11.09 10.47 -0.68
C LEU A 106 -11.85 11.64 -1.29
N GLU A 107 -11.79 12.79 -0.64
CA GLU A 107 -12.36 14.04 -1.13
C GLU A 107 -11.26 14.86 -1.80
N LEU A 108 -11.54 15.31 -3.02
CA LEU A 108 -10.62 16.10 -3.82
C LEU A 108 -11.29 17.42 -4.18
N HIS A 109 -10.68 18.52 -3.75
CA HIS A 109 -11.08 19.84 -4.22
C HIS A 109 -10.29 20.16 -5.49
N ILE A 110 -11.00 20.31 -6.60
CA ILE A 110 -10.40 20.47 -7.93
C ILE A 110 -10.87 21.78 -8.53
N GLU A 111 -9.92 22.58 -8.96
CA GLU A 111 -10.19 23.78 -9.76
C GLU A 111 -10.32 23.40 -11.23
N THR A 112 -11.44 23.76 -11.83
CA THR A 112 -11.73 23.56 -13.26
C THR A 112 -11.98 24.90 -13.94
N ARG A 113 -12.04 24.90 -15.28
CA ARG A 113 -12.28 26.10 -16.09
C ARG A 113 -13.77 26.33 -16.39
N GLY A 114 -14.66 25.63 -15.70
CA GLY A 114 -16.10 25.75 -15.85
C GLY A 114 -16.78 24.40 -16.07
N PRO A 115 -18.13 24.39 -16.23
CA PRO A 115 -18.92 23.14 -16.24
C PRO A 115 -18.49 22.14 -17.30
N GLU A 116 -18.21 22.59 -18.53
CA GLU A 116 -17.76 21.69 -19.60
C GLU A 116 -16.44 21.00 -19.26
N HIS A 117 -15.52 21.74 -18.65
CA HIS A 117 -14.23 21.17 -18.22
C HIS A 117 -14.40 20.21 -17.03
N THR A 118 -15.36 20.47 -16.15
CA THR A 118 -15.72 19.58 -15.05
C THR A 118 -16.18 18.20 -15.59
N GLU A 119 -17.03 18.20 -16.60
CA GLU A 119 -17.49 16.94 -17.23
C GLU A 119 -16.32 16.18 -17.86
N VAL A 120 -15.38 16.85 -18.52
CA VAL A 120 -14.17 16.19 -19.07
C VAL A 120 -13.37 15.50 -17.99
N VAL A 121 -13.17 16.16 -16.83
CA VAL A 121 -12.45 15.58 -15.68
C VAL A 121 -13.20 14.37 -15.13
N LEU A 122 -14.51 14.46 -14.95
CA LEU A 122 -15.34 13.38 -14.43
C LEU A 122 -15.36 12.18 -15.38
N ASP A 123 -15.47 12.40 -16.68
CA ASP A 123 -15.46 11.32 -17.67
C ASP A 123 -14.12 10.63 -17.75
N HIS A 124 -13.02 11.39 -17.59
CA HIS A 124 -11.70 10.79 -17.55
C HIS A 124 -11.52 9.93 -16.28
N LEU A 125 -11.96 10.41 -15.12
CA LEU A 125 -11.97 9.61 -13.90
C LEU A 125 -12.81 8.33 -14.04
N ARG A 126 -13.98 8.42 -14.65
CA ARG A 126 -14.84 7.25 -14.92
C ARG A 126 -14.19 6.25 -15.88
N SER A 127 -13.50 6.74 -16.91
CA SER A 127 -12.78 5.87 -17.86
C SER A 127 -11.63 5.11 -17.21
N GLU A 128 -11.04 5.68 -16.15
CA GLU A 128 -10.00 5.05 -15.33
C GLU A 128 -10.56 4.16 -14.20
N GLY A 129 -11.89 3.97 -14.15
CA GLY A 129 -12.56 3.06 -13.22
C GLY A 129 -12.93 3.66 -11.87
N PHE A 130 -12.91 4.99 -11.72
CA PHE A 130 -13.37 5.66 -10.51
C PHE A 130 -14.85 6.01 -10.61
N GLU A 131 -15.53 6.07 -9.47
CA GLU A 131 -16.92 6.53 -9.34
C GLU A 131 -16.97 7.87 -8.60
N PRO A 132 -16.65 9.00 -9.28
CA PRO A 132 -16.66 10.30 -8.63
C PRO A 132 -18.09 10.72 -8.26
N ARG A 133 -18.25 11.23 -7.05
CA ARG A 133 -19.48 11.89 -6.58
C ARG A 133 -19.20 13.37 -6.44
N LEU A 134 -20.16 14.20 -6.83
CA LEU A 134 -20.08 15.66 -6.63
C LEU A 134 -20.86 16.00 -5.37
N ASP A 135 -20.19 16.65 -4.43
CA ASP A 135 -20.80 17.30 -3.27
C ASP A 135 -20.62 18.82 -3.43
N PHE A 136 -21.74 19.58 -3.37
CA PHE A 136 -21.76 21.04 -3.49
C PHE A 136 -22.21 21.69 -2.17
#